data_48f4381df3890f11e4625c7e11138604
#
_entry.id   48f4381df3890f11e4625c7e11138604
#
_cell.length_a   1.000
_cell.length_b   1.000
_cell.length_c   1.000
_cell.angle_alpha   90.00
_cell.angle_beta   90.00
_cell.angle_gamma   90.00
#
_symmetry.space_group_name_H-M   'P 1'
#
loop_
_entity.id
_entity.type
_entity.pdbx_description
1 polymer ?
#
loop_
_entity_poly.entity_id
_entity_poly.type
_entity_poly.pdbx_seq_one_letter_code
_entity_poly.pdbx_strand_id
1 'polypeptide(L)'
;LDATSIRDVVHRRLLQKRDDRLPALRELFAKHRSNLSLFAYGCENIGEDDFVEVYPMLPQHVNLILRITSALRTRSTRAQGDHHAIRGLLQMLGELFRTQRAALTEAELGALISIDQIYDIQGSALDVDVQNTMARILEFCSDHHDKLAARCAKAVALLELLASDEGGEPADAKLVARCLYNDVREGDNEPAVRAALELL
;
A
#
# COMPACT_ATOMS: atom_id res chain seq x y z
N LEU A 1 -19.70 7.00 5.04
CA LEU A 1 -19.47 6.41 3.70
C LEU A 1 -18.80 5.06 3.89
N ASP A 2 -19.30 4.02 3.25
CA ASP A 2 -18.71 2.70 3.28
C ASP A 2 -17.48 2.61 2.37
N ALA A 3 -16.67 1.56 2.55
CA ALA A 3 -15.44 1.34 1.79
C ALA A 3 -15.70 1.20 0.27
N THR A 4 -16.87 0.69 -0.12
CA THR A 4 -17.28 0.53 -1.51
C THR A 4 -17.50 1.88 -2.18
N SER A 5 -18.23 2.78 -1.50
CA SER A 5 -18.46 4.16 -1.99
C SER A 5 -17.14 4.93 -2.17
N ILE A 6 -16.14 4.68 -1.31
CA ILE A 6 -14.84 5.33 -1.39
C ILE A 6 -14.02 4.79 -2.58
N ARG A 7 -14.03 3.46 -2.80
CA ARG A 7 -13.38 2.86 -3.97
C ARG A 7 -13.94 3.42 -5.28
N ASP A 8 -15.26 3.54 -5.37
CA ASP A 8 -15.96 4.11 -6.53
C ASP A 8 -15.49 5.54 -6.84
N VAL A 9 -15.32 6.36 -5.79
CA VAL A 9 -14.80 7.74 -5.94
C VAL A 9 -13.33 7.73 -6.40
N VAL A 10 -12.49 6.88 -5.83
CA VAL A 10 -11.08 6.73 -6.22
C VAL A 10 -10.98 6.27 -7.68
N HIS A 11 -11.76 5.25 -8.06
CA HIS A 11 -11.81 4.77 -9.44
C HIS A 11 -12.16 5.89 -10.41
N ARG A 12 -13.31 6.54 -10.22
CA ARG A 12 -13.81 7.58 -11.15
C ARG A 12 -12.91 8.81 -11.23
N ARG A 13 -12.20 9.15 -10.17
CA ARG A 13 -11.40 10.38 -10.10
C ARG A 13 -9.94 10.19 -10.50
N LEU A 14 -9.36 9.02 -10.21
CA LEU A 14 -7.92 8.80 -10.31
C LEU A 14 -7.54 7.59 -11.16
N LEU A 15 -8.38 6.56 -11.23
CA LEU A 15 -8.02 5.24 -11.76
C LEU A 15 -8.87 4.78 -12.94
N GLN A 16 -9.60 5.69 -13.60
CA GLN A 16 -10.37 5.33 -14.78
C GLN A 16 -9.44 4.81 -15.88
N LYS A 17 -9.72 3.59 -16.36
CA LYS A 17 -8.95 2.93 -17.41
C LYS A 17 -9.51 3.28 -18.77
N ARG A 18 -8.65 3.18 -19.75
CA ARG A 18 -9.05 3.24 -21.15
C ARG A 18 -9.71 1.91 -21.53
N ASP A 19 -10.81 1.98 -22.26
CA ASP A 19 -11.59 0.78 -22.64
C ASP A 19 -10.76 -0.22 -23.46
N ASP A 20 -9.84 0.28 -24.29
CA ASP A 20 -8.95 -0.56 -25.10
C ASP A 20 -7.92 -1.35 -24.27
N ARG A 21 -7.73 -1.02 -22.99
CA ARG A 21 -6.79 -1.69 -22.06
C ARG A 21 -7.46 -2.65 -21.09
N LEU A 22 -8.77 -2.59 -20.94
CA LEU A 22 -9.53 -3.46 -20.04
C LEU A 22 -9.33 -4.97 -20.32
N PRO A 23 -9.34 -5.44 -21.58
CA PRO A 23 -9.12 -6.87 -21.88
C PRO A 23 -7.77 -7.38 -21.35
N ALA A 24 -6.70 -6.59 -21.50
CA ALA A 24 -5.38 -6.98 -21.02
C ALA A 24 -5.31 -7.09 -19.48
N LEU A 25 -6.01 -6.21 -18.74
CA LEU A 25 -6.11 -6.30 -17.29
C LEU A 25 -6.92 -7.53 -16.84
N ARG A 26 -8.00 -7.86 -17.54
CA ARG A 26 -8.80 -9.06 -17.25
C ARG A 26 -8.02 -10.34 -17.51
N GLU A 27 -7.27 -10.40 -18.60
CA GLU A 27 -6.37 -11.53 -18.90
C GLU A 27 -5.29 -11.68 -17.85
N LEU A 28 -4.65 -10.57 -17.44
CA LEU A 28 -3.67 -10.54 -16.37
C LEU A 28 -4.25 -11.10 -15.06
N PHE A 29 -5.43 -10.63 -14.66
CA PHE A 29 -6.12 -11.13 -13.48
C PHE A 29 -6.41 -12.62 -13.56
N ALA A 30 -7.00 -13.08 -14.66
CA ALA A 30 -7.34 -14.49 -14.86
C ALA A 30 -6.10 -15.40 -14.74
N LYS A 31 -4.96 -14.93 -15.29
CA LYS A 31 -3.69 -15.66 -15.25
C LYS A 31 -3.05 -15.72 -13.86
N HIS A 32 -3.17 -14.65 -13.07
CA HIS A 32 -2.43 -14.47 -11.82
C HIS A 32 -3.33 -14.38 -10.56
N ARG A 33 -4.62 -14.69 -10.68
CA ARG A 33 -5.56 -14.67 -9.54
C ARG A 33 -5.07 -15.49 -8.34
N SER A 34 -4.48 -16.66 -8.60
CA SER A 34 -3.97 -17.53 -7.52
C SER A 34 -2.86 -16.86 -6.72
N ASN A 35 -1.93 -16.17 -7.39
CA ASN A 35 -0.86 -15.44 -6.70
C ASN A 35 -1.44 -14.31 -5.84
N LEU A 36 -2.36 -13.53 -6.39
CA LEU A 36 -3.05 -12.48 -5.63
C LEU A 36 -3.75 -13.04 -4.39
N SER A 37 -4.49 -14.14 -4.54
CA SER A 37 -5.23 -14.77 -3.44
C SER A 37 -4.31 -15.33 -2.34
N LEU A 38 -3.14 -15.84 -2.70
CA LEU A 38 -2.21 -16.46 -1.76
C LEU A 38 -1.27 -15.44 -1.10
N PHE A 39 -0.77 -14.48 -1.86
CA PHE A 39 0.38 -13.66 -1.43
C PHE A 39 0.05 -12.18 -1.22
N ALA A 40 -1.08 -11.67 -1.72
CA ALA A 40 -1.46 -10.28 -1.53
C ALA A 40 -2.36 -10.08 -0.30
N TYR A 41 -2.24 -8.94 0.36
CA TYR A 41 -3.02 -8.59 1.56
C TYR A 41 -4.51 -8.51 1.26
N GLY A 42 -5.30 -9.33 1.98
CA GLY A 42 -6.77 -9.30 1.94
C GLY A 42 -7.38 -9.68 0.59
N CYS A 43 -6.64 -10.37 -0.28
CA CYS A 43 -7.07 -10.74 -1.63
C CYS A 43 -7.53 -12.19 -1.77
N GLU A 44 -7.82 -12.90 -0.67
CA GLU A 44 -8.23 -14.31 -0.66
C GLU A 44 -9.45 -14.58 -1.57
N ASN A 45 -10.38 -13.62 -1.62
CA ASN A 45 -11.62 -13.68 -2.40
C ASN A 45 -11.73 -12.55 -3.44
N ILE A 46 -10.59 -12.06 -3.95
CA ILE A 46 -10.58 -10.95 -4.90
C ILE A 46 -11.36 -11.29 -6.18
N GLY A 47 -12.25 -10.38 -6.58
CA GLY A 47 -12.99 -10.42 -7.83
C GLY A 47 -12.24 -9.73 -8.97
N GLU A 48 -12.56 -10.11 -10.22
CA GLU A 48 -11.97 -9.49 -11.41
C GLU A 48 -12.30 -8.01 -11.50
N ASP A 49 -13.57 -7.67 -11.31
CA ASP A 49 -14.01 -6.27 -11.40
C ASP A 49 -13.39 -5.42 -10.28
N ASP A 50 -13.27 -5.95 -9.05
CA ASP A 50 -12.59 -5.29 -7.94
C ASP A 50 -11.12 -4.99 -8.27
N PHE A 51 -10.41 -5.94 -8.89
CA PHE A 51 -9.03 -5.76 -9.34
C PHE A 51 -8.92 -4.70 -10.42
N VAL A 52 -9.71 -4.83 -11.47
CA VAL A 52 -9.69 -3.91 -12.61
C VAL A 52 -10.02 -2.49 -12.19
N GLU A 53 -10.98 -2.31 -11.25
CA GLU A 53 -11.42 -1.01 -10.78
C GLU A 53 -10.28 -0.18 -10.17
N VAL A 54 -9.46 -0.79 -9.33
CA VAL A 54 -8.44 -0.06 -8.55
C VAL A 54 -6.99 -0.27 -8.99
N TYR A 55 -6.72 -1.16 -9.97
CA TYR A 55 -5.37 -1.35 -10.49
C TYR A 55 -4.70 0.00 -10.84
N PRO A 56 -3.43 0.26 -10.53
CA PRO A 56 -2.38 -0.63 -10.06
C PRO A 56 -2.34 -0.83 -8.53
N MET A 57 -3.39 -0.50 -7.82
CA MET A 57 -3.57 -0.82 -6.40
C MET A 57 -4.39 -2.10 -6.24
N LEU A 58 -4.42 -2.61 -5.02
CA LEU A 58 -5.33 -3.69 -4.64
C LEU A 58 -6.50 -3.14 -3.82
N PRO A 59 -7.70 -3.76 -3.88
CA PRO A 59 -8.89 -3.26 -3.18
C PRO A 59 -8.67 -3.05 -1.67
N GLN A 60 -7.98 -3.99 -1.02
CA GLN A 60 -7.70 -3.93 0.41
C GLN A 60 -6.60 -2.92 0.76
N HIS A 61 -5.71 -2.58 -0.18
CA HIS A 61 -4.75 -1.51 0.01
C HIS A 61 -5.44 -0.15 0.13
N VAL A 62 -6.53 0.10 -0.62
CA VAL A 62 -7.33 1.33 -0.47
C VAL A 62 -7.89 1.43 0.95
N ASN A 63 -8.44 0.34 1.49
CA ASN A 63 -8.95 0.29 2.87
C ASN A 63 -7.83 0.49 3.90
N LEU A 64 -6.68 -0.15 3.70
CA LEU A 64 -5.52 -0.02 4.57
C LEU A 64 -5.01 1.42 4.61
N ILE A 65 -4.91 2.07 3.46
CA ILE A 65 -4.50 3.47 3.34
C ILE A 65 -5.49 4.40 4.04
N LEU A 66 -6.80 4.13 3.95
CA LEU A 66 -7.81 4.88 4.69
C LEU A 66 -7.60 4.79 6.20
N ARG A 67 -7.37 3.58 6.71
CA ARG A 67 -7.10 3.35 8.13
C ARG A 67 -5.83 4.08 8.59
N ILE A 68 -4.73 3.97 7.84
CA ILE A 68 -3.46 4.67 8.11
C ILE A 68 -3.68 6.19 8.13
N THR A 69 -4.33 6.74 7.11
CA THR A 69 -4.59 8.17 7.02
C THR A 69 -5.47 8.65 8.17
N SER A 70 -6.45 7.86 8.58
CA SER A 70 -7.30 8.14 9.75
C SER A 70 -6.48 8.13 11.05
N ALA A 71 -5.65 7.11 11.27
CA ALA A 71 -4.80 7.00 12.45
C ALA A 71 -3.80 8.16 12.58
N LEU A 72 -3.18 8.58 11.48
CA LEU A 72 -2.30 9.75 11.45
C LEU A 72 -3.04 11.06 11.79
N ARG A 73 -4.31 11.17 11.41
CA ARG A 73 -5.13 12.37 11.69
C ARG A 73 -5.66 12.43 13.10
N THR A 74 -6.02 11.30 13.71
CA THR A 74 -6.47 11.25 15.11
C THR A 74 -5.36 11.64 16.07
N ARG A 75 -4.12 11.36 15.73
CA ARG A 75 -2.93 11.77 16.48
C ARG A 75 -2.59 13.26 16.29
N SER A 76 -2.95 13.85 15.17
CA SER A 76 -2.85 15.31 14.99
C SER A 76 -4.15 15.96 15.49
N THR A 77 -4.07 16.94 16.41
CA THR A 77 -5.17 17.61 17.11
C THR A 77 -6.22 18.34 16.23
N ARG A 78 -6.33 17.99 14.96
CA ARG A 78 -7.28 18.55 13.99
C ARG A 78 -8.36 17.53 13.63
N ALA A 79 -9.19 17.16 14.59
CA ALA A 79 -10.42 16.41 14.34
C ALA A 79 -11.40 17.24 13.50
N GLN A 80 -11.55 16.91 12.21
CA GLN A 80 -12.60 17.42 11.34
C GLN A 80 -13.22 16.27 10.54
N GLY A 81 -14.56 16.28 10.40
CA GLY A 81 -15.45 15.21 9.98
C GLY A 81 -15.15 14.46 8.67
N ASP A 82 -15.95 13.43 8.38
CA ASP A 82 -15.80 12.40 7.31
C ASP A 82 -15.49 12.93 5.90
N HIS A 83 -16.05 14.08 5.51
CA HIS A 83 -15.79 14.68 4.19
C HIS A 83 -14.33 15.12 4.00
N HIS A 84 -13.63 15.43 5.09
CA HIS A 84 -12.21 15.81 5.06
C HIS A 84 -11.31 14.56 4.93
N ALA A 85 -11.77 13.40 5.41
CA ALA A 85 -11.04 12.14 5.27
C ALA A 85 -10.91 11.72 3.81
N ILE A 86 -12.02 11.78 3.05
CA ILE A 86 -12.03 11.42 1.63
C ILE A 86 -11.19 12.39 0.80
N ARG A 87 -11.30 13.70 1.07
CA ARG A 87 -10.47 14.70 0.39
C ARG A 87 -8.99 14.46 0.66
N GLY A 88 -8.61 14.20 1.91
CA GLY A 88 -7.25 13.88 2.30
C GLY A 88 -6.73 12.61 1.62
N LEU A 89 -7.56 11.56 1.53
CA LEU A 89 -7.24 10.35 0.79
C LEU A 89 -7.00 10.63 -0.70
N LEU A 90 -7.93 11.31 -1.36
CA LEU A 90 -7.81 11.63 -2.79
C LEU A 90 -6.59 12.51 -3.09
N GLN A 91 -6.28 13.46 -2.21
CA GLN A 91 -5.09 14.29 -2.31
C GLN A 91 -3.82 13.44 -2.18
N MET A 92 -3.76 12.57 -1.18
CA MET A 92 -2.63 11.69 -0.94
C MET A 92 -2.44 10.69 -2.09
N LEU A 93 -3.51 10.05 -2.59
CA LEU A 93 -3.45 9.17 -3.75
C LEU A 93 -3.04 9.94 -5.02
N GLY A 94 -3.54 11.16 -5.22
CA GLY A 94 -3.13 12.02 -6.32
C GLY A 94 -1.63 12.36 -6.28
N GLU A 95 -1.08 12.57 -5.09
CA GLU A 95 0.35 12.79 -4.87
C GLU A 95 1.15 11.52 -5.10
N LEU A 96 0.69 10.37 -4.60
CA LEU A 96 1.29 9.06 -4.84
C LEU A 96 1.40 8.77 -6.34
N PHE A 97 0.32 8.89 -7.10
CA PHE A 97 0.34 8.65 -8.54
C PHE A 97 1.23 9.66 -9.29
N ARG A 98 1.33 10.89 -8.81
CA ARG A 98 2.23 11.89 -9.40
C ARG A 98 3.69 11.53 -9.15
N THR A 99 4.03 11.14 -7.92
CA THR A 99 5.38 10.75 -7.51
C THR A 99 5.82 9.46 -8.20
N GLN A 100 4.91 8.48 -8.30
CA GLN A 100 5.18 7.19 -8.93
C GLN A 100 4.99 7.18 -10.45
N ARG A 101 4.62 8.31 -11.07
CA ARG A 101 4.26 8.37 -12.48
C ARG A 101 5.36 7.82 -13.40
N ALA A 102 6.60 8.20 -13.19
CA ALA A 102 7.71 7.73 -14.01
C ALA A 102 7.89 6.21 -13.87
N ALA A 103 7.95 5.71 -12.65
CA ALA A 103 8.10 4.28 -12.37
C ALA A 103 6.93 3.46 -12.93
N LEU A 104 5.68 3.93 -12.78
CA LEU A 104 4.50 3.24 -13.31
C LEU A 104 4.41 3.30 -14.83
N THR A 105 4.98 4.33 -15.47
CA THR A 105 4.99 4.44 -16.94
C THR A 105 6.00 3.47 -17.55
N GLU A 106 7.09 3.21 -16.86
CA GLU A 106 8.16 2.29 -17.29
C GLU A 106 7.90 0.84 -16.83
N ALA A 107 7.02 0.66 -15.83
CA ALA A 107 6.71 -0.66 -15.31
C ALA A 107 5.92 -1.50 -16.31
N GLU A 108 6.20 -2.79 -16.33
CA GLU A 108 5.41 -3.75 -17.07
C GLU A 108 4.01 -3.91 -16.47
N LEU A 109 3.06 -4.31 -17.29
CA LEU A 109 1.71 -4.65 -16.84
C LEU A 109 1.79 -5.81 -15.83
N GLY A 110 1.30 -5.58 -14.62
CA GLY A 110 1.39 -6.51 -13.48
C GLY A 110 2.03 -5.88 -12.25
N ALA A 111 2.80 -4.81 -12.41
CA ALA A 111 3.32 -4.05 -11.28
C ALA A 111 2.19 -3.43 -10.45
N LEU A 112 2.34 -3.46 -9.13
CA LEU A 112 1.38 -2.97 -8.16
C LEU A 112 2.03 -1.90 -7.26
N ILE A 113 1.21 -0.99 -6.77
CA ILE A 113 1.59 -0.07 -5.69
C ILE A 113 1.46 -0.80 -4.36
N SER A 114 2.52 -0.77 -3.56
CA SER A 114 2.61 -1.38 -2.23
C SER A 114 2.65 -0.33 -1.11
N ILE A 115 2.50 -0.79 0.13
CA ILE A 115 2.32 0.10 1.29
C ILE A 115 3.54 0.98 1.59
N ASP A 116 4.76 0.51 1.32
CA ASP A 116 5.99 1.25 1.55
C ASP A 116 6.05 2.59 0.78
N GLN A 117 5.41 2.66 -0.39
CA GLN A 117 5.30 3.88 -1.17
C GLN A 117 4.39 4.93 -0.52
N ILE A 118 3.47 4.49 0.36
CA ILE A 118 2.64 5.40 1.17
C ILE A 118 3.49 6.09 2.24
N TYR A 119 4.48 5.37 2.80
CA TYR A 119 5.42 5.96 3.75
C TYR A 119 6.19 7.14 3.12
N ASP A 120 6.57 7.05 1.86
CA ASP A 120 7.29 8.11 1.16
C ASP A 120 6.47 9.42 1.07
N ILE A 121 5.14 9.33 1.13
CA ILE A 121 4.24 10.48 1.11
C ILE A 121 3.84 10.92 2.53
N GLN A 122 3.64 9.98 3.46
CA GLN A 122 3.03 10.23 4.77
C GLN A 122 4.02 10.13 5.95
N GLY A 123 5.25 9.71 5.72
CA GLY A 123 6.23 9.49 6.79
C GLY A 123 6.50 10.74 7.65
N SER A 124 6.40 11.93 7.07
CA SER A 124 6.52 13.20 7.80
C SER A 124 5.36 13.50 8.77
N ALA A 125 4.25 12.76 8.68
CA ALA A 125 3.12 12.88 9.59
C ALA A 125 3.20 11.93 10.79
N LEU A 126 4.21 11.04 10.83
CA LEU A 126 4.50 10.18 11.98
C LEU A 126 5.04 11.00 13.17
N ASP A 127 4.99 10.40 14.36
CA ASP A 127 5.60 11.00 15.55
C ASP A 127 7.10 11.23 15.35
N VAL A 128 7.64 12.29 15.94
CA VAL A 128 9.05 12.69 15.76
C VAL A 128 10.03 11.59 16.16
N ASP A 129 9.73 10.84 17.20
CA ASP A 129 10.58 9.72 17.65
C ASP A 129 10.61 8.59 16.62
N VAL A 130 9.46 8.30 16.00
CA VAL A 130 9.37 7.32 14.90
C VAL A 130 10.13 7.83 13.68
N GLN A 131 9.99 9.11 13.33
CA GLN A 131 10.74 9.70 12.21
C GLN A 131 12.25 9.60 12.42
N ASN A 132 12.74 9.93 13.63
CA ASN A 132 14.16 9.83 13.99
C ASN A 132 14.69 8.40 13.93
N THR A 133 13.90 7.44 14.42
CA THR A 133 14.24 6.01 14.35
C THR A 133 14.29 5.54 12.90
N MET A 134 13.29 5.88 12.12
CA MET A 134 13.23 5.54 10.70
C MET A 134 14.37 6.15 9.89
N ALA A 135 14.77 7.39 10.19
CA ALA A 135 15.90 8.02 9.51
C ALA A 135 17.18 7.20 9.66
N ARG A 136 17.46 6.71 10.89
CA ARG A 136 18.64 5.84 11.17
C ARG A 136 18.55 4.49 10.46
N ILE A 137 17.36 3.87 10.48
CA ILE A 137 17.13 2.58 9.82
C ILE A 137 17.33 2.71 8.30
N LEU A 138 16.76 3.76 7.70
CA LEU A 138 16.86 3.97 6.25
C LEU A 138 18.29 4.33 5.83
N GLU A 139 19.04 5.06 6.65
CA GLU A 139 20.48 5.30 6.46
C GLU A 139 21.26 3.98 6.49
N PHE A 140 21.05 3.14 7.52
CA PHE A 140 21.64 1.81 7.60
C PHE A 140 21.33 0.96 6.36
N CYS A 141 20.06 0.88 5.94
CA CYS A 141 19.68 0.14 4.74
C CYS A 141 20.34 0.68 3.47
N SER A 142 20.52 2.01 3.37
CA SER A 142 21.19 2.65 2.25
C SER A 142 22.68 2.26 2.19
N ASP A 143 23.36 2.30 3.33
CA ASP A 143 24.79 1.95 3.44
C ASP A 143 25.06 0.48 3.08
N HIS A 144 24.10 -0.40 3.40
CA HIS A 144 24.20 -1.83 3.07
C HIS A 144 23.56 -2.19 1.72
N HIS A 145 23.06 -1.19 0.97
CA HIS A 145 22.36 -1.37 -0.31
C HIS A 145 21.16 -2.33 -0.24
N ASP A 146 20.52 -2.46 0.94
CA ASP A 146 19.37 -3.34 1.15
C ASP A 146 18.04 -2.60 0.95
N LYS A 147 17.58 -2.63 -0.30
CA LYS A 147 16.28 -2.01 -0.67
C LYS A 147 15.09 -2.72 -0.05
N LEU A 148 15.18 -4.05 0.15
CA LEU A 148 14.05 -4.80 0.71
C LEU A 148 13.91 -4.52 2.21
N ALA A 149 15.01 -4.47 2.97
CA ALA A 149 14.99 -4.08 4.37
C ALA A 149 14.40 -2.66 4.56
N ALA A 150 14.79 -1.70 3.70
CA ALA A 150 14.21 -0.36 3.72
C ALA A 150 12.69 -0.36 3.47
N ARG A 151 12.21 -1.17 2.52
CA ARG A 151 10.77 -1.34 2.26
C ARG A 151 10.04 -1.99 3.45
N CYS A 152 10.65 -3.01 4.06
CA CYS A 152 10.12 -3.67 5.25
C CYS A 152 9.98 -2.67 6.41
N ALA A 153 11.03 -1.89 6.70
CA ALA A 153 10.99 -0.88 7.75
C ALA A 153 9.85 0.15 7.53
N LYS A 154 9.68 0.65 6.30
CA LYS A 154 8.59 1.56 5.94
C LYS A 154 7.21 0.93 6.17
N ALA A 155 7.04 -0.32 5.75
CA ALA A 155 5.79 -1.05 5.95
C ALA A 155 5.47 -1.25 7.44
N VAL A 156 6.46 -1.69 8.23
CA VAL A 156 6.31 -1.86 9.68
C VAL A 156 5.91 -0.54 10.36
N ALA A 157 6.60 0.56 10.05
CA ALA A 157 6.28 1.87 10.63
C ALA A 157 4.84 2.32 10.38
N LEU A 158 4.24 1.95 9.23
CA LEU A 158 2.83 2.24 8.94
C LEU A 158 1.86 1.24 9.58
N LEU A 159 2.23 -0.05 9.64
CA LEU A 159 1.37 -1.09 10.21
C LEU A 159 1.27 -0.97 11.73
N GLU A 160 2.35 -0.58 12.41
CA GLU A 160 2.36 -0.34 13.85
C GLU A 160 1.41 0.81 14.29
N LEU A 161 1.12 1.76 13.39
CA LEU A 161 0.07 2.75 13.64
C LEU A 161 -1.30 2.10 13.83
N LEU A 162 -1.56 1.01 13.13
CA LEU A 162 -2.84 0.31 13.15
C LEU A 162 -2.88 -0.75 14.26
N ALA A 163 -1.74 -1.31 14.65
CA ALA A 163 -1.64 -2.26 15.76
C ALA A 163 -1.94 -1.58 17.12
N SER A 164 -1.73 -0.27 17.20
CA SER A 164 -2.04 0.53 18.40
C SER A 164 -3.54 0.75 18.61
N ASP A 165 -4.38 0.49 17.60
CA ASP A 165 -5.83 0.55 17.71
C ASP A 165 -6.37 -0.78 18.28
N GLU A 166 -7.50 -0.74 18.99
CA GLU A 166 -8.13 -1.95 19.56
C GLU A 166 -8.42 -2.98 18.44
N GLY A 167 -7.73 -4.11 18.49
CA GLY A 167 -7.88 -5.22 17.55
C GLY A 167 -6.93 -5.19 16.33
N GLY A 168 -5.90 -4.36 16.34
CA GLY A 168 -4.84 -4.39 15.32
C GLY A 168 -3.97 -5.66 15.45
N GLU A 169 -3.67 -6.29 14.30
CA GLU A 169 -2.72 -7.40 14.26
C GLU A 169 -1.28 -6.85 14.32
N PRO A 170 -0.36 -7.52 15.06
CA PRO A 170 1.05 -7.12 15.07
C PRO A 170 1.65 -7.30 13.68
N ALA A 171 2.59 -6.43 13.32
CA ALA A 171 3.28 -6.44 12.02
C ALA A 171 4.28 -7.62 11.95
N ASP A 172 3.78 -8.85 11.79
CA ASP A 172 4.62 -10.03 11.56
C ASP A 172 5.16 -10.08 10.11
N ALA A 173 6.14 -10.95 9.87
CA ALA A 173 6.78 -11.09 8.56
C ALA A 173 5.77 -11.43 7.43
N LYS A 174 4.75 -12.21 7.75
CA LYS A 174 3.71 -12.60 6.80
C LYS A 174 2.83 -11.41 6.41
N LEU A 175 2.38 -10.62 7.39
CA LEU A 175 1.59 -9.42 7.14
C LEU A 175 2.39 -8.41 6.31
N VAL A 176 3.66 -8.16 6.70
CA VAL A 176 4.58 -7.27 5.98
C VAL A 176 4.77 -7.73 4.54
N ALA A 177 5.04 -9.03 4.30
CA ALA A 177 5.20 -9.61 2.98
C ALA A 177 3.97 -9.38 2.10
N ARG A 178 2.78 -9.65 2.63
CA ARG A 178 1.51 -9.47 1.91
C ARG A 178 1.23 -7.99 1.57
N CYS A 179 1.59 -7.07 2.45
CA CYS A 179 1.45 -5.63 2.21
C CYS A 179 2.51 -5.08 1.25
N LEU A 180 3.66 -5.74 1.12
CA LEU A 180 4.75 -5.40 0.19
C LEU A 180 4.64 -6.09 -1.17
N TYR A 181 3.62 -6.94 -1.37
CA TYR A 181 3.39 -7.61 -2.66
C TYR A 181 3.16 -6.56 -3.76
N ASN A 182 4.07 -6.50 -4.73
CA ASN A 182 4.14 -5.40 -5.68
C ASN A 182 4.20 -5.81 -7.17
N ASP A 183 4.02 -7.10 -7.45
CA ASP A 183 3.85 -7.60 -8.82
C ASP A 183 3.00 -8.88 -8.82
N VAL A 184 1.94 -8.90 -9.64
CA VAL A 184 1.02 -10.06 -9.71
C VAL A 184 1.69 -11.34 -10.22
N ARG A 185 2.83 -11.21 -10.88
CA ARG A 185 3.60 -12.32 -11.46
C ARG A 185 4.54 -12.99 -10.45
N GLU A 186 4.82 -12.30 -9.35
CA GLU A 186 5.68 -12.83 -8.29
C GLU A 186 4.97 -13.89 -7.46
N GLY A 187 5.77 -14.81 -6.91
CA GLY A 187 5.32 -15.83 -5.97
C GLY A 187 5.42 -15.35 -4.52
N ASP A 188 5.67 -16.29 -3.62
CA ASP A 188 5.82 -16.03 -2.19
C ASP A 188 7.08 -15.21 -1.89
N ASN A 189 6.89 -14.01 -1.37
CA ASN A 189 7.98 -13.11 -0.94
C ASN A 189 8.23 -13.16 0.57
N GLU A 190 7.46 -13.93 1.35
CA GLU A 190 7.60 -13.99 2.81
C GLU A 190 9.00 -14.42 3.27
N PRO A 191 9.66 -15.45 2.67
CA PRO A 191 11.00 -15.85 3.11
C PRO A 191 12.03 -14.71 2.98
N ALA A 192 11.97 -13.95 1.89
CA ALA A 192 12.87 -12.81 1.66
C ALA A 192 12.57 -11.66 2.63
N VAL A 193 11.29 -11.37 2.88
CA VAL A 193 10.85 -10.35 3.85
C VAL A 193 11.28 -10.72 5.25
N ARG A 194 11.14 -11.99 5.66
CA ARG A 194 11.58 -12.48 6.96
C ARG A 194 13.08 -12.27 7.16
N ALA A 195 13.88 -12.65 6.18
CA ALA A 195 15.33 -12.43 6.23
C ALA A 195 15.70 -10.92 6.30
N ALA A 196 14.97 -10.08 5.56
CA ALA A 196 15.19 -8.63 5.60
C ALA A 196 14.80 -8.01 6.97
N LEU A 197 13.75 -8.51 7.62
CA LEU A 197 13.34 -8.06 8.96
C LEU A 197 14.33 -8.50 10.07
N GLU A 198 15.02 -9.64 9.89
CA GLU A 198 16.05 -10.11 10.83
C GLU A 198 17.33 -9.24 10.80
N LEU A 199 17.51 -8.41 9.75
CA LEU A 199 18.63 -7.49 9.63
C LEU A 199 18.38 -6.12 10.29
N LEU A 200 17.11 -5.78 10.56
CA LEU A 200 16.68 -4.51 11.14
C LEU A 200 16.66 -4.54 12.66
#